data_eed66c910172c0f4135a6d20b3ac51cb
#
_entry.id   eed66c910172c0f4135a6d20b3ac51cb
#
_cell.length_a   1.000
_cell.length_b   1.000
_cell.length_c   1.000
_cell.angle_alpha   90.00
_cell.angle_beta   90.00
_cell.angle_gamma   90.00
#
_symmetry.space_group_name_H-M   'P 1'
#
loop_
_entity.id
_entity.type
_entity.pdbx_description
1 polymer ?
#
loop_
_entity_poly.entity_id
_entity_poly.type
_entity_poly.pdbx_seq_one_letter_code
_entity_poly.pdbx_strand_id
1 'polypeptide(L)'
;MIFLYWHSPNRAIFERSFFVEDASAETVIRAVSRWCVLDECGRIVPAAKVPHKETVLSEERAFTDQDWKIGEEIPLWEKPIYSMTVACSEYDLNMHMNNIKYADCVFNCFSVKELSARVLSGFSLHFLRQSHEGDRLDFYRHALSDSVYQVVGKCGEVPVVSARVEFCRAQTE
;
A
#
# COMPACT_ATOMS: atom_id res chain seq x y z
N MET A 1 -0.05 17.05 13.65
CA MET A 1 -0.15 17.81 12.37
C MET A 1 0.28 16.89 11.23
N ILE A 2 -0.20 17.08 10.00
CA ILE A 2 0.22 16.26 8.84
C ILE A 2 0.91 17.18 7.85
N PHE A 3 2.16 16.87 7.49
CA PHE A 3 2.93 17.55 6.46
C PHE A 3 3.02 16.69 5.22
N LEU A 4 2.95 17.31 4.06
CA LEU A 4 2.96 16.66 2.77
C LEU A 4 3.98 17.33 1.85
N TYR A 5 4.96 16.57 1.40
CA TYR A 5 6.00 17.03 0.49
C TYR A 5 5.98 16.23 -0.82
N TRP A 6 6.14 16.94 -1.93
CA TRP A 6 6.18 16.34 -3.25
C TRP A 6 7.58 16.39 -3.83
N HIS A 7 7.98 15.30 -4.48
CA HIS A 7 9.19 15.27 -5.30
C HIS A 7 9.02 14.27 -6.45
N SER A 8 9.87 14.41 -7.47
CA SER A 8 9.90 13.52 -8.62
C SER A 8 11.28 12.86 -8.70
N PRO A 9 11.44 11.64 -8.15
CA PRO A 9 12.73 10.95 -8.11
C PRO A 9 13.23 10.54 -9.48
N ASN A 10 12.33 10.41 -10.46
CA ASN A 10 12.68 10.12 -11.85
C ASN A 10 11.66 10.73 -12.82
N ARG A 11 11.89 10.53 -14.12
CA ARG A 11 11.09 11.16 -15.19
C ARG A 11 9.63 10.68 -15.27
N ALA A 12 9.25 9.64 -14.56
CA ALA A 12 7.94 8.97 -14.70
C ALA A 12 7.18 8.84 -13.39
N ILE A 13 7.83 9.04 -12.25
CA ILE A 13 7.28 8.78 -10.92
C ILE A 13 7.19 10.07 -10.13
N PHE A 14 6.04 10.27 -9.53
CA PHE A 14 5.82 11.27 -8.48
C PHE A 14 5.86 10.56 -7.13
N GLU A 15 6.56 11.13 -6.18
CA GLU A 15 6.66 10.62 -4.82
C GLU A 15 6.09 11.66 -3.86
N ARG A 16 5.36 11.18 -2.88
CA ARG A 16 4.72 11.99 -1.86
C ARG A 16 5.16 11.49 -0.50
N SER A 17 5.85 12.31 0.25
CA SER A 17 6.26 12.04 1.64
C SER A 17 5.27 12.65 2.62
N PHE A 18 4.92 11.90 3.64
CA PHE A 18 4.00 12.31 4.70
C PHE A 18 4.70 12.19 6.04
N PHE A 19 4.50 13.18 6.89
CA PHE A 19 4.94 13.18 8.28
C PHE A 19 3.73 13.52 9.15
N VAL A 20 3.48 12.69 10.15
CA VAL A 20 2.44 12.93 11.15
C VAL A 20 3.13 13.20 12.45
N GLU A 21 2.87 14.37 13.02
CA GLU A 21 3.42 14.80 14.31
C GLU A 21 2.33 14.78 15.39
N ASP A 22 2.75 14.41 16.59
CA ASP A 22 1.93 14.48 17.79
C ASP A 22 1.83 15.93 18.35
N ALA A 23 1.27 16.08 19.54
CA ALA A 23 1.11 17.37 20.20
C ALA A 23 2.45 17.99 20.65
N SER A 24 3.52 17.19 20.74
CA SER A 24 4.87 17.61 21.12
C SER A 24 5.73 17.98 19.90
N ALA A 25 5.14 17.97 18.70
CA ALA A 25 5.83 18.13 17.41
C ALA A 25 6.85 17.02 17.11
N GLU A 26 6.69 15.84 17.71
CA GLU A 26 7.48 14.67 17.36
C GLU A 26 6.83 13.89 16.24
N THR A 27 7.63 13.47 15.26
CA THR A 27 7.12 12.65 14.15
C THR A 27 6.81 11.23 14.64
N VAL A 28 5.53 10.88 14.67
CA VAL A 28 5.03 9.57 15.11
C VAL A 28 4.72 8.62 13.95
N ILE A 29 4.44 9.15 12.76
CA ILE A 29 4.26 8.34 11.54
C ILE A 29 5.00 9.00 10.38
N ARG A 30 5.70 8.17 9.61
CA ARG A 30 6.25 8.53 8.31
C ARG A 30 5.62 7.63 7.25
N ALA A 31 5.24 8.22 6.14
CA ALA A 31 4.73 7.46 5.01
C ALA A 31 5.22 8.04 3.69
N VAL A 32 5.24 7.20 2.67
CA VAL A 32 5.56 7.62 1.31
C VAL A 32 4.64 6.89 0.35
N SER A 33 4.21 7.58 -0.67
CA SER A 33 3.47 6.98 -1.78
C SER A 33 4.12 7.34 -3.11
N ARG A 34 4.11 6.40 -4.05
CA ARG A 34 4.61 6.57 -5.42
C ARG A 34 3.47 6.47 -6.41
N TRP A 35 3.48 7.37 -7.37
CA TRP A 35 2.44 7.51 -8.36
C TRP A 35 3.03 7.69 -9.75
N CYS A 36 2.38 7.11 -10.75
CA CYS A 36 2.59 7.47 -12.13
C CYS A 36 1.25 7.93 -12.74
N VAL A 37 1.32 8.78 -13.74
CA VAL A 37 0.16 9.19 -14.52
C VAL A 37 0.12 8.33 -15.77
N LEU A 38 -1.04 7.78 -16.08
CA LEU A 38 -1.28 7.00 -17.29
C LEU A 38 -2.11 7.83 -18.28
N ASP A 39 -1.84 7.68 -19.58
CA ASP A 39 -2.70 8.20 -20.63
C ASP A 39 -3.93 7.29 -20.86
N GLU A 40 -4.81 7.68 -21.76
CA GLU A 40 -6.03 6.92 -22.11
C GLU A 40 -5.74 5.51 -22.65
N CYS A 41 -4.49 5.26 -23.09
CA CYS A 41 -4.03 3.96 -23.56
C CYS A 41 -3.31 3.16 -22.47
N GLY A 42 -3.30 3.64 -21.22
CA GLY A 42 -2.61 3.00 -20.09
C GLY A 42 -1.08 3.14 -20.12
N ARG A 43 -0.52 4.04 -20.92
CA ARG A 43 0.93 4.26 -20.99
C ARG A 43 1.35 5.34 -20.01
N ILE A 44 2.51 5.16 -19.38
CA ILE A 44 3.06 6.12 -18.44
C ILE A 44 3.38 7.44 -19.13
N VAL A 45 2.79 8.53 -18.63
CA VAL A 45 3.07 9.90 -19.07
C VAL A 45 4.31 10.41 -18.33
N PRO A 46 5.35 10.88 -19.06
CA PRO A 46 6.50 11.50 -18.40
C PRO A 46 6.10 12.68 -17.51
N ALA A 47 6.69 12.78 -16.33
CA ALA A 47 6.35 13.83 -15.34
C ALA A 47 6.42 15.25 -15.93
N ALA A 48 7.37 15.53 -16.84
CA ALA A 48 7.50 16.82 -17.51
C ALA A 48 6.31 17.18 -18.43
N LYS A 49 5.49 16.21 -18.82
CA LYS A 49 4.29 16.40 -19.67
C LYS A 49 2.99 16.46 -18.86
N VAL A 50 3.05 16.13 -17.57
CA VAL A 50 1.87 16.21 -16.69
C VAL A 50 1.70 17.69 -16.29
N PRO A 51 0.53 18.30 -16.56
CA PRO A 51 0.28 19.68 -16.15
C PRO A 51 0.11 19.71 -14.61
N HIS A 52 1.18 20.01 -13.92
CA HIS A 52 1.20 20.26 -12.47
C HIS A 52 1.61 21.72 -12.24
N LYS A 53 0.66 22.62 -12.40
CA LYS A 53 0.88 24.02 -12.04
C LYS A 53 0.99 24.12 -10.51
N GLU A 54 2.07 24.74 -10.02
CA GLU A 54 2.23 25.19 -8.63
C GLU A 54 2.60 24.12 -7.59
N THR A 55 2.99 22.92 -7.97
CA THR A 55 3.53 21.98 -6.99
C THR A 55 4.96 22.36 -6.65
N VAL A 56 5.19 22.90 -5.47
CA VAL A 56 6.54 23.13 -4.96
C VAL A 56 7.17 21.77 -4.68
N LEU A 57 8.18 21.40 -5.43
CA LEU A 57 8.96 20.20 -5.16
C LEU A 57 9.87 20.47 -3.95
N SER A 58 9.86 19.53 -3.01
CA SER A 58 10.70 19.58 -1.81
C SER A 58 11.78 18.51 -1.90
N GLU A 59 12.93 18.78 -1.27
CA GLU A 59 14.00 17.79 -1.09
C GLU A 59 13.76 16.93 0.15
N GLU A 60 12.82 17.32 1.01
CA GLU A 60 12.50 16.60 2.25
C GLU A 60 11.79 15.29 1.96
N ARG A 61 12.33 14.19 2.48
CA ARG A 61 11.86 12.83 2.21
C ARG A 61 11.63 12.07 3.51
N ALA A 62 10.51 11.36 3.56
CA ALA A 62 10.20 10.47 4.70
C ALA A 62 11.19 9.29 4.77
N PHE A 63 11.68 8.81 3.61
CA PHE A 63 12.65 7.73 3.49
C PHE A 63 13.61 8.02 2.34
N THR A 64 14.91 7.75 2.54
CA THR A 64 15.95 7.96 1.54
C THR A 64 16.34 6.69 0.79
N ASP A 65 16.35 5.53 1.48
CA ASP A 65 16.87 4.26 0.98
C ASP A 65 15.82 3.15 1.16
N GLN A 66 14.67 3.29 0.50
CA GLN A 66 13.59 2.33 0.60
C GLN A 66 13.70 1.27 -0.50
N ASP A 67 13.73 0.00 -0.12
CA ASP A 67 13.44 -1.08 -1.06
C ASP A 67 11.92 -1.10 -1.32
N TRP A 68 11.56 -0.79 -2.58
CA TRP A 68 10.16 -0.73 -3.01
C TRP A 68 9.63 -2.08 -3.50
N LYS A 69 10.49 -3.10 -3.55
CA LYS A 69 10.07 -4.41 -4.02
C LYS A 69 9.44 -5.20 -2.89
N ILE A 70 8.17 -5.52 -3.05
CA ILE A 70 7.47 -6.48 -2.21
C ILE A 70 7.30 -7.75 -3.05
N GLY A 71 7.64 -8.91 -2.50
CA GLY A 71 7.46 -10.19 -3.18
C GLY A 71 5.98 -10.42 -3.52
N GLU A 72 5.74 -11.07 -4.64
CA GLU A 72 4.39 -11.42 -5.14
C GLU A 72 4.14 -12.93 -5.03
N GLU A 73 5.19 -13.70 -4.78
CA GLU A 73 5.12 -15.14 -4.69
C GLU A 73 4.62 -15.58 -3.31
N ILE A 74 3.67 -16.50 -3.33
CA ILE A 74 3.18 -17.19 -2.14
C ILE A 74 3.45 -18.68 -2.33
N PRO A 75 3.93 -19.39 -1.29
CA PRO A 75 4.12 -20.84 -1.36
C PRO A 75 2.84 -21.55 -1.81
N LEU A 76 2.97 -22.55 -2.68
CA LEU A 76 1.85 -23.28 -3.30
C LEU A 76 0.92 -23.99 -2.30
N TRP A 77 1.40 -24.27 -1.09
CA TRP A 77 0.60 -24.89 -0.02
C TRP A 77 -0.26 -23.92 0.78
N GLU A 78 -0.04 -22.60 0.61
CA GLU A 78 -0.84 -21.60 1.30
C GLU A 78 -2.26 -21.61 0.76
N LYS A 79 -3.22 -21.53 1.67
CA LYS A 79 -4.64 -21.40 1.34
C LYS A 79 -5.08 -19.95 1.57
N PRO A 80 -6.08 -19.48 0.81
CA PRO A 80 -6.63 -18.16 1.06
C PRO A 80 -7.20 -18.08 2.48
N ILE A 81 -6.80 -17.05 3.21
CA ILE A 81 -7.28 -16.74 4.56
C ILE A 81 -8.53 -15.88 4.51
N TYR A 82 -8.59 -15.01 3.51
CA TYR A 82 -9.72 -14.11 3.28
C TYR A 82 -10.06 -14.10 1.80
N SER A 83 -11.35 -14.02 1.48
CA SER A 83 -11.82 -13.88 0.10
C SER A 83 -12.99 -12.91 0.06
N MET A 84 -13.05 -12.14 -1.04
CA MET A 84 -14.18 -11.26 -1.32
C MET A 84 -14.49 -11.21 -2.81
N THR A 85 -15.68 -10.74 -3.14
CA THR A 85 -16.03 -10.33 -4.50
C THR A 85 -16.18 -8.81 -4.51
N VAL A 86 -15.50 -8.15 -5.44
CA VAL A 86 -15.55 -6.70 -5.57
C VAL A 86 -16.96 -6.27 -5.96
N ALA A 87 -17.56 -5.41 -5.14
CA ALA A 87 -18.88 -4.83 -5.37
C ALA A 87 -18.77 -3.30 -5.55
N CYS A 88 -19.87 -2.65 -5.88
CA CYS A 88 -19.88 -1.21 -6.15
C CYS A 88 -19.46 -0.36 -4.93
N SER A 89 -19.64 -0.87 -3.68
CA SER A 89 -19.21 -0.17 -2.46
C SER A 89 -17.70 -0.07 -2.29
N GLU A 90 -16.94 -0.89 -3.01
CA GLU A 90 -15.48 -0.87 -3.03
C GLU A 90 -14.90 0.09 -4.08
N TYR A 91 -15.73 0.61 -4.98
CA TYR A 91 -15.28 1.50 -6.07
C TYR A 91 -14.97 2.92 -5.61
N ASP A 92 -14.04 3.55 -6.33
CA ASP A 92 -13.80 4.99 -6.27
C ASP A 92 -14.31 5.70 -7.54
N LEU A 93 -14.04 6.99 -7.62
CA LEU A 93 -14.44 7.81 -8.79
C LEU A 93 -13.71 7.44 -10.09
N ASN A 94 -12.63 6.67 -10.02
CA ASN A 94 -11.88 6.19 -11.18
C ASN A 94 -12.44 4.89 -11.76
N MET A 95 -13.58 4.42 -11.25
CA MET A 95 -14.27 3.22 -11.71
C MET A 95 -13.48 1.92 -11.56
N HIS A 96 -12.66 1.82 -10.51
CA HIS A 96 -12.01 0.60 -10.07
C HIS A 96 -11.96 0.53 -8.54
N MET A 97 -11.58 -0.62 -8.01
CA MET A 97 -11.50 -0.83 -6.56
C MET A 97 -10.58 0.20 -5.91
N ASN A 98 -11.10 0.89 -4.90
CA ASN A 98 -10.37 1.92 -4.16
C ASN A 98 -9.14 1.33 -3.44
N ASN A 99 -8.03 2.02 -3.52
CA ASN A 99 -6.76 1.61 -2.92
C ASN A 99 -6.87 1.30 -1.43
N ILE A 100 -7.70 2.04 -0.67
CA ILE A 100 -7.90 1.80 0.76
C ILE A 100 -8.55 0.43 1.02
N LYS A 101 -9.39 -0.06 0.11
CA LYS A 101 -10.07 -1.34 0.24
C LYS A 101 -9.13 -2.53 0.17
N TYR A 102 -8.04 -2.41 -0.59
CA TYR A 102 -6.98 -3.43 -0.55
C TYR A 102 -6.29 -3.49 0.82
N ALA A 103 -6.09 -2.34 1.48
CA ALA A 103 -5.54 -2.32 2.84
C ALA A 103 -6.51 -3.01 3.83
N ASP A 104 -7.82 -2.73 3.75
CA ASP A 104 -8.83 -3.42 4.55
C ASP A 104 -8.75 -4.94 4.36
N CYS A 105 -8.64 -5.41 3.11
CA CYS A 105 -8.51 -6.83 2.79
C CYS A 105 -7.23 -7.45 3.36
N VAL A 106 -6.10 -6.72 3.31
CA VAL A 106 -4.86 -7.19 3.91
C VAL A 106 -5.02 -7.38 5.42
N PHE A 107 -5.63 -6.40 6.12
CA PHE A 107 -5.86 -6.53 7.56
C PHE A 107 -6.90 -7.57 7.92
N ASN A 108 -7.87 -7.88 7.04
CA ASN A 108 -8.80 -9.00 7.21
C ASN A 108 -8.12 -10.39 7.19
N CYS A 109 -6.84 -10.46 6.77
CA CYS A 109 -6.04 -11.66 6.90
C CYS A 109 -5.50 -11.89 8.32
N PHE A 110 -5.77 -11.00 9.27
CA PHE A 110 -5.38 -11.11 10.68
C PHE A 110 -6.62 -11.11 11.56
N SER A 111 -6.60 -11.90 12.61
CA SER A 111 -7.68 -11.88 13.61
C SER A 111 -7.57 -10.64 14.50
N VAL A 112 -8.69 -10.21 15.06
CA VAL A 112 -8.72 -9.11 16.04
C VAL A 112 -7.78 -9.40 17.22
N LYS A 113 -7.68 -10.67 17.64
CA LYS A 113 -6.76 -11.08 18.71
C LYS A 113 -5.29 -10.87 18.34
N GLU A 114 -4.90 -11.17 17.09
CA GLU A 114 -3.54 -10.93 16.62
C GLU A 114 -3.22 -9.44 16.56
N LEU A 115 -4.14 -8.62 16.05
CA LEU A 115 -3.97 -7.18 15.93
C LEU A 115 -3.93 -6.49 17.29
N SER A 116 -4.77 -6.91 18.25
CA SER A 116 -4.81 -6.31 19.60
C SER A 116 -3.60 -6.68 20.47
N ALA A 117 -2.90 -7.76 20.16
CA ALA A 117 -1.71 -8.20 20.90
C ALA A 117 -0.39 -7.59 20.38
N ARG A 118 -0.42 -6.82 19.32
CA ARG A 118 0.77 -6.30 18.63
C ARG A 118 0.58 -4.86 18.22
N VAL A 119 1.67 -4.15 18.00
CA VAL A 119 1.66 -2.79 17.43
C VAL A 119 2.14 -2.86 15.99
N LEU A 120 1.40 -2.26 15.09
CA LEU A 120 1.83 -2.11 13.69
C LEU A 120 3.04 -1.19 13.65
N SER A 121 4.19 -1.71 13.23
CA SER A 121 5.45 -0.95 13.12
C SER A 121 5.84 -0.60 11.69
N GLY A 122 5.30 -1.34 10.71
CA GLY A 122 5.52 -1.07 9.29
C GLY A 122 4.41 -1.66 8.42
N PHE A 123 4.06 -0.92 7.38
CA PHE A 123 3.08 -1.35 6.39
C PHE A 123 3.48 -0.84 5.01
N SER A 124 3.62 -1.76 4.07
CA SER A 124 3.87 -1.44 2.67
C SER A 124 2.84 -2.13 1.79
N LEU A 125 2.36 -1.42 0.78
CA LEU A 125 1.34 -1.92 -0.14
C LEU A 125 1.75 -1.60 -1.58
N HIS A 126 1.77 -2.63 -2.42
CA HIS A 126 2.13 -2.54 -3.82
C HIS A 126 0.94 -2.93 -4.67
N PHE A 127 0.37 -1.97 -5.40
CA PHE A 127 -0.73 -2.19 -6.33
C PHE A 127 -0.16 -2.67 -7.66
N LEU A 128 -0.53 -3.88 -8.07
CA LEU A 128 0.00 -4.57 -9.25
C LEU A 128 -0.95 -4.46 -10.43
N ARG A 129 -2.25 -4.60 -10.16
CA ARG A 129 -3.31 -4.51 -11.16
C ARG A 129 -4.59 -3.94 -10.53
N GLN A 130 -5.40 -3.33 -11.36
CA GLN A 130 -6.74 -2.88 -10.98
C GLN A 130 -7.68 -4.09 -10.88
N SER A 131 -8.62 -4.03 -9.96
CA SER A 131 -9.72 -4.99 -9.82
C SER A 131 -11.05 -4.30 -10.10
N HIS A 132 -11.97 -5.04 -10.72
CA HIS A 132 -13.25 -4.56 -11.19
C HIS A 132 -14.42 -5.29 -10.53
N GLU A 133 -15.62 -4.74 -10.65
CA GLU A 133 -16.84 -5.35 -10.11
C GLU A 133 -17.01 -6.79 -10.62
N GLY A 134 -17.31 -7.69 -9.68
CA GLY A 134 -17.44 -9.11 -9.97
C GLY A 134 -16.15 -9.92 -9.85
N ASP A 135 -14.98 -9.27 -9.80
CA ASP A 135 -13.72 -9.97 -9.57
C ASP A 135 -13.74 -10.63 -8.20
N ARG A 136 -13.44 -11.93 -8.15
CA ARG A 136 -13.21 -12.63 -6.91
C ARG A 136 -11.73 -12.51 -6.55
N LEU A 137 -11.47 -11.96 -5.37
CA LEU A 137 -10.12 -11.79 -4.82
C LEU A 137 -9.93 -12.76 -3.67
N ASP A 138 -8.86 -13.54 -3.75
CA ASP A 138 -8.40 -14.46 -2.72
C ASP A 138 -7.09 -13.94 -2.11
N PHE A 139 -7.06 -13.76 -0.79
CA PHE A 139 -5.92 -13.21 -0.06
C PHE A 139 -5.19 -14.30 0.70
N TYR A 140 -3.89 -14.38 0.50
CA TYR A 140 -2.98 -15.34 1.09
C TYR A 140 -2.02 -14.62 2.04
N ARG A 141 -1.78 -15.18 3.20
CA ARG A 141 -0.83 -14.66 4.18
C ARG A 141 0.28 -15.67 4.42
N HIS A 142 1.52 -15.23 4.26
CA HIS A 142 2.72 -16.01 4.53
C HIS A 142 3.57 -15.31 5.60
N ALA A 143 3.99 -16.04 6.64
CA ALA A 143 4.88 -15.52 7.68
C ALA A 143 6.33 -15.57 7.16
N LEU A 144 6.97 -14.41 7.06
CA LEU A 144 8.39 -14.28 6.74
C LEU A 144 9.26 -14.40 8.00
N SER A 145 8.70 -14.01 9.16
CA SER A 145 9.25 -14.17 10.50
C SER A 145 8.12 -14.10 11.52
N ASP A 146 8.43 -14.16 12.80
CA ASP A 146 7.46 -14.04 13.90
C ASP A 146 6.70 -12.69 13.90
N SER A 147 7.30 -11.67 13.30
CA SER A 147 6.76 -10.30 13.31
C SER A 147 6.52 -9.71 11.93
N VAL A 148 6.89 -10.40 10.85
CA VAL A 148 6.81 -9.90 9.48
C VAL A 148 6.00 -10.87 8.62
N TYR A 149 5.01 -10.34 7.94
CA TYR A 149 4.10 -11.10 7.09
C TYR A 149 4.07 -10.52 5.68
N GLN A 150 3.99 -11.39 4.71
CA GLN A 150 3.61 -11.07 3.34
C GLN A 150 2.15 -11.43 3.14
N VAL A 151 1.38 -10.53 2.52
CA VAL A 151 0.01 -10.80 2.11
C VAL A 151 -0.10 -10.51 0.62
N VAL A 152 -0.61 -11.47 -0.14
CA VAL A 152 -0.84 -11.30 -1.59
C VAL A 152 -2.31 -11.55 -1.89
N GLY A 153 -2.94 -10.59 -2.55
CA GLY A 153 -4.28 -10.72 -3.10
C GLY A 153 -4.20 -11.11 -4.58
N LYS A 154 -4.97 -12.11 -4.98
CA LYS A 154 -5.02 -12.62 -6.35
C LYS A 154 -6.45 -12.61 -6.89
N CYS A 155 -6.58 -12.36 -8.20
CA CYS A 155 -7.77 -12.66 -8.99
C CYS A 155 -7.45 -13.89 -9.82
N GLY A 156 -7.98 -15.05 -9.44
CA GLY A 156 -7.50 -16.34 -9.94
C GLY A 156 -6.00 -16.53 -9.63
N GLU A 157 -5.19 -16.78 -10.65
CA GLU A 157 -3.73 -16.94 -10.49
C GLU A 157 -2.95 -15.62 -10.59
N VAL A 158 -3.62 -14.51 -10.87
CA VAL A 158 -2.97 -13.23 -11.15
C VAL A 158 -2.91 -12.38 -9.88
N PRO A 159 -1.70 -12.00 -9.39
CA PRO A 159 -1.58 -11.09 -8.28
C PRO A 159 -2.06 -9.68 -8.66
N VAL A 160 -2.89 -9.10 -7.80
CA VAL A 160 -3.45 -7.75 -7.96
C VAL A 160 -2.85 -6.79 -6.93
N VAL A 161 -2.48 -7.29 -5.77
CA VAL A 161 -1.85 -6.52 -4.69
C VAL A 161 -0.88 -7.40 -3.93
N SER A 162 0.22 -6.80 -3.47
CA SER A 162 1.14 -7.42 -2.52
C SER A 162 1.40 -6.45 -1.37
N ALA A 163 1.44 -6.97 -0.15
CA ALA A 163 1.68 -6.20 1.05
C ALA A 163 2.74 -6.85 1.94
N ARG A 164 3.47 -6.00 2.66
CA ARG A 164 4.33 -6.38 3.77
C ARG A 164 3.81 -5.72 5.03
N VAL A 165 3.55 -6.51 6.05
CA VAL A 165 3.01 -6.08 7.34
C VAL A 165 4.01 -6.44 8.42
N GLU A 166 4.43 -5.44 9.19
CA GLU A 166 5.43 -5.61 10.25
C GLU A 166 4.82 -5.18 11.60
N PHE A 167 5.04 -6.00 12.59
CA PHE A 167 4.59 -5.74 13.95
C PHE A 167 5.77 -5.66 14.91
N CYS A 168 5.62 -4.87 15.96
CA CYS A 168 6.46 -4.95 17.15
C CYS A 168 5.61 -5.43 18.34
N ARG A 169 6.26 -5.86 19.40
CA ARG A 169 5.57 -6.21 20.64
C ARG A 169 4.97 -4.95 21.25
N ALA A 170 3.72 -5.03 21.72
CA ALA A 170 3.20 -3.99 22.57
C ALA A 170 4.11 -3.86 23.80
N GLN A 171 4.60 -2.67 24.08
CA GLN A 171 5.25 -2.41 25.36
C GLN A 171 4.15 -2.50 26.43
N THR A 172 4.20 -3.52 27.24
CA THR A 172 3.40 -3.55 28.48
C THR A 172 4.02 -2.55 29.44
N GLU A 173 3.30 -1.43 29.68
CA GLU A 173 3.56 -0.57 30.82
C GLU A 173 3.35 -1.32 32.14
#